data_741b1eb938ac7924487deaed5844c5af
#
_entry.id   741b1eb938ac7924487deaed5844c5af
#
_cell.length_a   1.000
_cell.length_b   1.000
_cell.length_c   1.000
_cell.angle_alpha   90.00
_cell.angle_beta   90.00
_cell.angle_gamma   90.00
#
_symmetry.space_group_name_H-M   'P 1'
#
loop_
_entity.id
_entity.type
_entity.pdbx_description
1 polymer ?
#
loop_
_entity_poly.entity_id
_entity_poly.type
_entity_poly.pdbx_seq_one_letter_code
_entity_poly.pdbx_strand_id
1 'polypeptide(L)'
;LPDKAIGHFAHFTRLRSTADWLEQIAKNLTKLLAQHPLPGDLGRLIEQVPELARELKTHQQFMFSACEQVADFKPGEDMEGRERPRHRFIGGVVPEHLIELGLELKKGFSKLNDLFTGVTEKLKEAMDGEGSTGIASHQAEEWYPLFGSLLARAQGTWELWLAFTAEAPENSPPMARWLTLAESGALFDIEVNASPILAAETLRRNLW
;
A
#
# COMPACT_ATOMS: atom_id res chain seq x y z
N LEU A 1 25.78 -3.61 -8.15
CA LEU A 1 25.15 -4.63 -7.28
C LEU A 1 24.35 -5.57 -8.18
N PRO A 2 24.42 -6.89 -8.00
CA PRO A 2 23.58 -7.79 -8.75
C PRO A 2 22.11 -7.48 -8.50
N ASP A 3 21.27 -7.55 -9.54
CA ASP A 3 19.82 -7.28 -9.51
C ASP A 3 19.09 -7.95 -8.32
N LYS A 4 19.64 -9.04 -7.80
CA LYS A 4 19.15 -9.77 -6.63
C LYS A 4 19.17 -8.96 -5.31
N ALA A 5 20.14 -8.06 -5.13
CA ALA A 5 20.23 -7.25 -3.91
C ALA A 5 19.25 -6.06 -3.90
N ILE A 6 18.87 -5.57 -5.09
CA ILE A 6 17.91 -4.46 -5.24
C ILE A 6 16.50 -4.90 -4.84
N GLY A 7 16.12 -6.14 -5.13
CA GLY A 7 14.78 -6.68 -4.84
C GLY A 7 14.41 -6.75 -3.35
N HIS A 8 15.38 -6.80 -2.44
CA HIS A 8 15.11 -6.83 -0.99
C HIS A 8 14.70 -5.48 -0.39
N PHE A 9 14.92 -4.37 -1.11
CA PHE A 9 14.59 -3.01 -0.67
C PHE A 9 13.52 -2.36 -1.56
N ALA A 10 12.93 -3.12 -2.48
CA ALA A 10 11.88 -2.62 -3.34
C ALA A 10 10.55 -2.59 -2.61
N HIS A 11 9.91 -1.42 -2.61
CA HIS A 11 8.50 -1.30 -2.29
C HIS A 11 7.70 -1.64 -3.54
N PHE A 12 6.65 -2.42 -3.39
CA PHE A 12 5.78 -2.77 -4.52
C PHE A 12 4.33 -2.92 -4.10
N THR A 13 3.42 -2.71 -5.05
CA THR A 13 2.01 -3.07 -4.93
C THR A 13 1.45 -3.52 -6.27
N ARG A 14 0.46 -4.39 -6.25
CA ARG A 14 -0.32 -4.82 -7.41
C ARG A 14 -1.62 -4.05 -7.45
N LEU A 15 -1.86 -3.34 -8.53
CA LEU A 15 -2.93 -2.35 -8.61
C LEU A 15 -4.33 -2.97 -8.51
N ARG A 16 -4.62 -4.03 -9.29
CA ARG A 16 -5.92 -4.72 -9.24
C ARG A 16 -6.12 -5.45 -7.91
N SER A 17 -5.12 -6.22 -7.49
CA SER A 17 -5.19 -6.95 -6.22
C SER A 17 -5.38 -6.03 -5.02
N THR A 18 -4.83 -4.82 -5.07
CA THR A 18 -5.03 -3.81 -4.02
C THR A 18 -6.40 -3.17 -4.12
N ALA A 19 -6.92 -2.91 -5.32
CA ALA A 19 -8.28 -2.43 -5.52
C ALA A 19 -9.32 -3.45 -5.01
N ASP A 20 -9.12 -4.74 -5.29
CA ASP A 20 -9.98 -5.82 -4.79
C ASP A 20 -9.94 -5.93 -3.26
N TRP A 21 -8.76 -5.81 -2.67
CA TRP A 21 -8.58 -5.78 -1.22
C TRP A 21 -9.32 -4.61 -0.57
N LEU A 22 -9.24 -3.40 -1.13
CA LEU A 22 -9.97 -2.22 -0.66
C LEU A 22 -11.50 -2.43 -0.74
N GLU A 23 -11.97 -3.05 -1.82
CA GLU A 23 -13.39 -3.41 -1.95
C GLU A 23 -13.84 -4.40 -0.88
N GLN A 24 -13.04 -5.43 -0.58
CA GLN A 24 -13.35 -6.39 0.47
C GLN A 24 -13.37 -5.73 1.85
N ILE A 25 -12.42 -4.84 2.15
CA ILE A 25 -12.45 -4.06 3.41
C ILE A 25 -13.75 -3.27 3.51
N ALA A 26 -14.10 -2.50 2.47
CA ALA A 26 -15.30 -1.69 2.47
C ALA A 26 -16.56 -2.52 2.73
N LYS A 27 -16.70 -3.67 2.06
CA LYS A 27 -17.82 -4.61 2.24
C LYS A 27 -17.85 -5.20 3.63
N ASN A 28 -16.71 -5.72 4.11
CA ASN A 28 -16.63 -6.42 5.38
C ASN A 28 -16.89 -5.48 6.56
N LEU A 29 -16.31 -4.27 6.54
CA LEU A 29 -16.52 -3.30 7.61
C LEU A 29 -17.94 -2.72 7.58
N THR A 30 -18.53 -2.47 6.40
CA THR A 30 -19.94 -2.09 6.30
C THR A 30 -20.86 -3.15 6.91
N LYS A 31 -20.59 -4.44 6.64
CA LYS A 31 -21.35 -5.55 7.22
C LYS A 31 -21.14 -5.66 8.74
N LEU A 32 -19.89 -5.50 9.22
CA LEU A 32 -19.55 -5.51 10.63
C LEU A 32 -20.33 -4.44 11.40
N LEU A 33 -20.30 -3.20 10.91
CA LEU A 33 -21.01 -2.08 11.54
C LEU A 33 -22.54 -2.26 11.57
N ALA A 34 -23.10 -2.88 10.52
CA ALA A 34 -24.53 -3.18 10.48
C ALA A 34 -24.94 -4.27 11.49
N GLN A 35 -24.05 -5.22 11.79
CA GLN A 35 -24.29 -6.30 12.73
C GLN A 35 -23.95 -5.94 14.18
N HIS A 36 -22.93 -5.11 14.36
CA HIS A 36 -22.39 -4.70 15.65
C HIS A 36 -22.18 -3.18 15.66
N PRO A 37 -23.23 -2.41 16.02
CA PRO A 37 -23.06 -0.97 16.23
C PRO A 37 -21.99 -0.73 17.29
N LEU A 38 -20.93 -0.03 16.91
CA LEU A 38 -19.80 0.24 17.80
C LEU A 38 -19.97 1.62 18.43
N PRO A 39 -19.95 1.73 19.76
CA PRO A 39 -20.06 3.02 20.42
C PRO A 39 -18.75 3.80 20.41
N GLY A 40 -18.87 5.12 20.61
CA GLY A 40 -17.73 5.99 20.89
C GLY A 40 -16.76 6.22 19.74
N ASP A 41 -15.50 6.42 20.10
CA ASP A 41 -14.45 6.80 19.15
C ASP A 41 -14.07 5.65 18.21
N LEU A 42 -14.10 4.42 18.69
CA LEU A 42 -13.82 3.25 17.87
C LEU A 42 -14.82 3.12 16.70
N GLY A 43 -16.12 3.28 16.98
CA GLY A 43 -17.15 3.29 15.93
C GLY A 43 -16.91 4.37 14.90
N ARG A 44 -16.63 5.59 15.33
CA ARG A 44 -16.35 6.74 14.46
C ARG A 44 -15.12 6.54 13.56
N LEU A 45 -14.07 5.88 14.06
CA LEU A 45 -12.90 5.56 13.24
C LEU A 45 -13.24 4.52 12.17
N ILE A 46 -13.90 3.43 12.56
CA ILE A 46 -14.22 2.34 11.62
C ILE A 46 -15.27 2.79 10.58
N GLU A 47 -16.23 3.64 10.92
CA GLU A 47 -17.24 4.19 10.00
C GLU A 47 -16.65 4.97 8.81
N GLN A 48 -15.48 5.56 8.97
CA GLN A 48 -14.81 6.32 7.91
C GLN A 48 -14.09 5.41 6.89
N VAL A 49 -13.69 4.20 7.30
CA VAL A 49 -12.86 3.32 6.46
C VAL A 49 -13.57 2.86 5.19
N PRO A 50 -14.85 2.44 5.17
CA PRO A 50 -15.50 1.97 3.95
C PRO A 50 -15.58 3.00 2.82
N GLU A 51 -15.80 4.27 3.14
CA GLU A 51 -15.84 5.35 2.17
C GLU A 51 -14.45 5.62 1.58
N LEU A 52 -13.46 5.81 2.44
CA LEU A 52 -12.06 6.00 2.03
C LEU A 52 -11.53 4.82 1.21
N ALA A 53 -11.89 3.59 1.57
CA ALA A 53 -11.49 2.41 0.81
C ALA A 53 -12.09 2.37 -0.60
N ARG A 54 -13.35 2.83 -0.78
CA ARG A 54 -13.97 2.96 -2.12
C ARG A 54 -13.31 4.05 -2.96
N GLU A 55 -12.98 5.20 -2.36
CA GLU A 55 -12.23 6.27 -3.01
C GLU A 55 -10.87 5.77 -3.49
N LEU A 56 -10.10 5.14 -2.60
CA LEU A 56 -8.80 4.56 -2.92
C LEU A 56 -8.87 3.48 -3.99
N LYS A 57 -9.90 2.62 -3.97
CA LYS A 57 -10.15 1.65 -5.05
C LYS A 57 -10.27 2.34 -6.40
N THR A 58 -11.02 3.43 -6.47
CA THR A 58 -11.20 4.20 -7.72
C THR A 58 -9.87 4.78 -8.20
N HIS A 59 -9.07 5.35 -7.31
CA HIS A 59 -7.73 5.85 -7.65
C HIS A 59 -6.79 4.74 -8.12
N GLN A 60 -6.84 3.54 -7.50
CA GLN A 60 -6.08 2.36 -7.98
C GLN A 60 -6.47 1.95 -9.39
N GLN A 61 -7.76 2.00 -9.73
CA GLN A 61 -8.25 1.70 -11.07
C GLN A 61 -7.80 2.74 -12.11
N PHE A 62 -7.80 4.04 -11.75
CA PHE A 62 -7.25 5.09 -12.60
C PHE A 62 -5.75 4.91 -12.82
N MET A 63 -4.99 4.62 -11.75
CA MET A 63 -3.56 4.33 -11.87
C MET A 63 -3.31 3.13 -12.76
N PHE A 64 -4.11 2.06 -12.64
CA PHE A 64 -4.01 0.87 -13.50
C PHE A 64 -4.17 1.25 -14.98
N SER A 65 -5.25 1.96 -15.32
CA SER A 65 -5.52 2.39 -16.70
C SER A 65 -4.45 3.33 -17.25
N ALA A 66 -3.93 4.24 -16.42
CA ALA A 66 -2.85 5.14 -16.81
C ALA A 66 -1.52 4.37 -17.04
N CYS A 67 -1.20 3.40 -16.18
CA CYS A 67 -0.05 2.53 -16.38
C CYS A 67 -0.16 1.68 -17.65
N GLU A 68 -1.34 1.13 -17.96
CA GLU A 68 -1.59 0.41 -19.22
C GLU A 68 -1.29 1.25 -20.47
N GLN A 69 -1.63 2.54 -20.43
CA GLN A 69 -1.43 3.46 -21.57
C GLN A 69 0.04 3.83 -21.82
N VAL A 70 0.85 3.88 -20.77
CA VAL A 70 2.25 4.32 -20.87
C VAL A 70 3.24 3.15 -20.94
N ALA A 71 2.83 1.96 -20.52
CA ALA A 71 3.73 0.83 -20.39
C ALA A 71 4.07 0.18 -21.74
N ASP A 72 5.36 0.15 -22.05
CA ASP A 72 5.94 -0.70 -23.09
C ASP A 72 6.68 -1.86 -22.40
N PHE A 73 5.93 -2.96 -22.17
CA PHE A 73 6.44 -4.12 -21.45
C PHE A 73 7.41 -4.93 -22.34
N LYS A 74 8.69 -4.93 -21.96
CA LYS A 74 9.73 -5.72 -22.59
C LYS A 74 9.99 -7.01 -21.81
N PRO A 75 10.42 -8.09 -22.52
CA PRO A 75 10.82 -9.32 -21.84
C PRO A 75 11.83 -9.05 -20.73
N GLY A 76 11.66 -9.70 -19.59
CA GLY A 76 12.54 -9.62 -18.44
C GLY A 76 12.31 -10.80 -17.52
N GLU A 77 13.31 -11.17 -16.73
CA GLU A 77 13.23 -12.26 -15.76
C GLU A 77 13.14 -11.71 -14.35
N ASP A 78 12.38 -12.39 -13.48
CA ASP A 78 12.38 -12.11 -12.03
C ASP A 78 13.59 -12.77 -11.35
N MET A 79 13.69 -12.59 -10.01
CA MET A 79 14.78 -13.16 -9.21
C MET A 79 14.81 -14.70 -9.18
N GLU A 80 13.69 -15.34 -9.57
CA GLU A 80 13.53 -16.80 -9.64
C GLU A 80 13.70 -17.33 -11.08
N GLY A 81 14.08 -16.45 -12.03
CA GLY A 81 14.29 -16.82 -13.43
C GLY A 81 12.99 -16.96 -14.24
N ARG A 82 11.83 -16.48 -13.69
CA ARG A 82 10.56 -16.48 -14.41
C ARG A 82 10.46 -15.25 -15.30
N GLU A 83 10.00 -15.43 -16.53
CA GLU A 83 9.73 -14.31 -17.41
C GLU A 83 8.63 -13.42 -16.82
N ARG A 84 9.01 -12.15 -16.56
CA ARG A 84 8.07 -11.10 -16.16
C ARG A 84 8.34 -9.85 -16.99
N PRO A 85 7.47 -9.55 -17.97
CA PRO A 85 7.61 -8.34 -18.77
C PRO A 85 7.65 -7.09 -17.91
N ARG A 86 8.59 -6.19 -18.19
CA ARG A 86 8.83 -4.97 -17.42
C ARG A 86 8.87 -3.73 -18.30
N HIS A 87 8.33 -2.66 -17.78
CA HIS A 87 8.53 -1.31 -18.28
C HIS A 87 9.35 -0.51 -17.27
N ARG A 88 10.54 -0.06 -17.65
CA ARG A 88 11.42 0.73 -16.77
C ARG A 88 11.32 2.20 -17.13
N PHE A 89 11.12 3.04 -16.15
CA PHE A 89 11.21 4.48 -16.30
C PHE A 89 12.68 4.89 -16.37
N ILE A 90 13.11 5.40 -17.54
CA ILE A 90 14.51 5.76 -17.79
C ILE A 90 14.93 6.85 -16.79
N GLY A 91 16.06 6.66 -16.14
CA GLY A 91 16.53 7.59 -15.09
C GLY A 91 15.58 7.72 -13.87
N GLY A 92 14.58 6.83 -13.77
CA GLY A 92 13.55 6.92 -12.73
C GLY A 92 12.51 8.02 -12.98
N VAL A 93 12.53 8.67 -14.16
CA VAL A 93 11.61 9.76 -14.52
C VAL A 93 10.25 9.18 -14.90
N VAL A 94 9.27 9.41 -14.05
CA VAL A 94 7.89 8.97 -14.24
C VAL A 94 7.08 10.10 -14.90
N PRO A 95 6.16 9.82 -15.85
CA PRO A 95 5.25 10.83 -16.39
C PRO A 95 4.47 11.57 -15.30
N GLU A 96 4.29 12.88 -15.48
CA GLU A 96 3.67 13.77 -14.47
C GLU A 96 2.30 13.29 -14.01
N HIS A 97 1.43 12.88 -14.93
CA HIS A 97 0.10 12.37 -14.60
C HIS A 97 0.10 11.10 -13.71
N LEU A 98 1.14 10.25 -13.82
CA LEU A 98 1.32 9.10 -12.91
C LEU A 98 1.82 9.55 -11.54
N ILE A 99 2.64 10.61 -11.48
CA ILE A 99 3.06 11.22 -10.21
C ILE A 99 1.86 11.83 -9.49
N GLU A 100 1.01 12.58 -10.19
CA GLU A 100 -0.21 13.18 -9.62
C GLU A 100 -1.14 12.10 -9.03
N LEU A 101 -1.43 11.03 -9.79
CA LEU A 101 -2.21 9.90 -9.29
C LEU A 101 -1.54 9.21 -8.10
N GLY A 102 -0.22 9.05 -8.13
CA GLY A 102 0.56 8.50 -7.02
C GLY A 102 0.50 9.37 -5.76
N LEU A 103 0.47 10.69 -5.89
CA LEU A 103 0.32 11.63 -4.77
C LEU A 103 -1.07 11.51 -4.12
N GLU A 104 -2.14 11.36 -4.91
CA GLU A 104 -3.49 11.12 -4.37
C GLU A 104 -3.56 9.77 -3.65
N LEU A 105 -2.96 8.72 -4.21
CA LEU A 105 -2.86 7.42 -3.55
C LEU A 105 -2.05 7.50 -2.26
N LYS A 106 -0.90 8.17 -2.25
CA LYS A 106 -0.09 8.42 -1.05
C LYS A 106 -0.90 9.09 0.05
N LYS A 107 -1.63 10.16 -0.28
CA LYS A 107 -2.48 10.91 0.65
C LYS A 107 -3.61 10.04 1.22
N GLY A 108 -4.29 9.28 0.35
CA GLY A 108 -5.38 8.40 0.77
C GLY A 108 -4.88 7.25 1.67
N PHE A 109 -3.78 6.60 1.32
CA PHE A 109 -3.18 5.55 2.16
C PHE A 109 -2.61 6.09 3.48
N SER A 110 -2.11 7.34 3.53
CA SER A 110 -1.76 7.99 4.81
C SER A 110 -2.97 8.09 5.74
N LYS A 111 -4.11 8.58 5.23
CA LYS A 111 -5.35 8.65 6.01
C LYS A 111 -5.83 7.26 6.47
N LEU A 112 -5.71 6.25 5.60
CA LEU A 112 -6.09 4.87 5.95
C LEU A 112 -5.20 4.32 7.07
N ASN A 113 -3.91 4.61 7.04
CA ASN A 113 -2.97 4.26 8.11
C ASN A 113 -3.35 4.94 9.43
N ASP A 114 -3.66 6.24 9.41
CA ASP A 114 -4.08 6.98 10.61
C ASP A 114 -5.34 6.37 11.23
N LEU A 115 -6.33 6.00 10.40
CA LEU A 115 -7.55 5.34 10.87
C LEU A 115 -7.25 3.97 11.49
N PHE A 116 -6.47 3.12 10.83
CA PHE A 116 -6.13 1.80 11.37
C PHE A 116 -5.24 1.89 12.60
N THR A 117 -4.33 2.85 12.67
CA THR A 117 -3.54 3.13 13.88
C THR A 117 -4.46 3.49 15.04
N GLY A 118 -5.37 4.44 14.85
CA GLY A 118 -6.33 4.81 15.88
C GLY A 118 -7.23 3.63 16.32
N VAL A 119 -7.66 2.78 15.37
CA VAL A 119 -8.43 1.56 15.70
C VAL A 119 -7.59 0.59 16.54
N THR A 120 -6.35 0.31 16.15
CA THR A 120 -5.48 -0.63 16.89
C THR A 120 -5.13 -0.12 18.28
N GLU A 121 -4.94 1.20 18.45
CA GLU A 121 -4.75 1.83 19.77
C GLU A 121 -5.99 1.65 20.66
N LYS A 122 -7.20 1.90 20.14
CA LYS A 122 -8.44 1.71 20.90
C LYS A 122 -8.71 0.25 21.24
N LEU A 123 -8.38 -0.68 20.37
CA LEU A 123 -8.47 -2.11 20.65
C LEU A 123 -7.50 -2.50 21.76
N LYS A 124 -6.28 -1.97 21.76
CA LYS A 124 -5.29 -2.20 22.81
C LYS A 124 -5.77 -1.65 24.17
N GLU A 125 -6.28 -0.41 24.21
CA GLU A 125 -6.88 0.16 25.43
C GLU A 125 -7.99 -0.75 26.00
N ALA A 126 -8.83 -1.33 25.14
CA ALA A 126 -9.90 -2.26 25.55
C ALA A 126 -9.35 -3.58 26.11
N MET A 127 -8.27 -4.11 25.53
CA MET A 127 -7.60 -5.33 26.01
C MET A 127 -6.95 -5.12 27.38
N ASP A 128 -6.34 -3.96 27.60
CA ASP A 128 -5.65 -3.61 28.85
C ASP A 128 -6.65 -3.20 29.97
N GLY A 129 -7.96 -3.14 29.66
CA GLY A 129 -9.00 -2.69 30.59
C GLY A 129 -8.95 -1.18 30.87
N GLU A 130 -8.23 -0.44 30.04
CA GLU A 130 -8.10 1.01 30.13
C GLU A 130 -9.15 1.69 29.24
N GLY A 131 -9.84 2.67 29.76
CA GLY A 131 -10.79 3.49 29.02
C GLY A 131 -12.18 2.88 28.82
N SER A 132 -13.11 3.71 28.33
CA SER A 132 -14.48 3.32 27.98
C SER A 132 -14.63 3.15 26.49
N THR A 133 -14.03 2.09 25.95
CA THR A 133 -14.08 1.80 24.49
C THR A 133 -15.43 1.23 24.05
N GLY A 134 -16.24 0.74 25.00
CA GLY A 134 -17.58 0.19 24.77
C GLY A 134 -17.57 -1.24 24.18
N ILE A 135 -16.40 -1.89 24.05
CA ILE A 135 -16.28 -3.30 23.64
C ILE A 135 -15.64 -4.13 24.76
N ALA A 136 -15.96 -5.42 24.77
CA ALA A 136 -15.39 -6.35 25.74
C ALA A 136 -13.94 -6.71 25.35
N SER A 137 -13.08 -6.96 26.37
CA SER A 137 -11.66 -7.29 26.16
C SER A 137 -11.46 -8.49 25.20
N HIS A 138 -12.24 -9.56 25.35
CA HIS A 138 -12.14 -10.73 24.47
C HIS A 138 -12.47 -10.40 23.00
N GLN A 139 -13.37 -9.47 22.73
CA GLN A 139 -13.70 -9.02 21.37
C GLN A 139 -12.58 -8.16 20.80
N ALA A 140 -11.95 -7.34 21.64
CA ALA A 140 -10.76 -6.57 21.24
C ALA A 140 -9.58 -7.51 20.91
N GLU A 141 -9.36 -8.57 21.69
CA GLU A 141 -8.34 -9.59 21.42
C GLU A 141 -8.55 -10.30 20.08
N GLU A 142 -9.81 -10.56 19.70
CA GLU A 142 -10.14 -11.17 18.40
C GLU A 142 -9.87 -10.21 17.22
N TRP A 143 -10.19 -8.92 17.39
CA TRP A 143 -10.09 -7.94 16.29
C TRP A 143 -8.70 -7.32 16.13
N TYR A 144 -7.91 -7.23 17.20
CA TYR A 144 -6.60 -6.60 17.18
C TYR A 144 -5.66 -7.18 16.09
N PRO A 145 -5.47 -8.50 15.94
CA PRO A 145 -4.62 -9.05 14.88
C PRO A 145 -5.17 -8.79 13.48
N LEU A 146 -6.51 -8.72 13.31
CA LEU A 146 -7.11 -8.40 12.02
C LEU A 146 -6.78 -6.97 11.59
N PHE A 147 -7.02 -6.00 12.47
CA PHE A 147 -6.69 -4.59 12.18
C PHE A 147 -5.18 -4.36 12.10
N GLY A 148 -4.36 -5.06 12.85
CA GLY A 148 -2.91 -5.05 12.73
C GLY A 148 -2.44 -5.49 11.33
N SER A 149 -3.06 -6.54 10.78
CA SER A 149 -2.77 -6.99 9.41
C SER A 149 -3.22 -5.98 8.35
N LEU A 150 -4.38 -5.33 8.53
CA LEU A 150 -4.85 -4.27 7.63
C LEU A 150 -3.92 -3.06 7.66
N LEU A 151 -3.49 -2.65 8.84
CA LEU A 151 -2.52 -1.56 9.04
C LEU A 151 -1.19 -1.86 8.34
N ALA A 152 -0.61 -3.04 8.57
CA ALA A 152 0.66 -3.42 7.96
C ALA A 152 0.60 -3.39 6.43
N ARG A 153 -0.50 -3.86 5.83
CA ARG A 153 -0.70 -3.82 4.38
C ARG A 153 -0.89 -2.40 3.85
N ALA A 154 -1.68 -1.58 4.54
CA ALA A 154 -1.90 -0.19 4.17
C ALA A 154 -0.58 0.61 4.25
N GLN A 155 0.23 0.38 5.29
CA GLN A 155 1.54 0.99 5.47
C GLN A 155 2.51 0.62 4.35
N GLY A 156 2.64 -0.67 4.01
CA GLY A 156 3.51 -1.09 2.90
C GLY A 156 3.10 -0.48 1.56
N THR A 157 1.79 -0.30 1.32
CA THR A 157 1.29 0.37 0.11
C THR A 157 1.58 1.87 0.15
N TRP A 158 1.42 2.53 1.30
CA TRP A 158 1.79 3.94 1.48
C TRP A 158 3.29 4.18 1.25
N GLU A 159 4.16 3.30 1.78
CA GLU A 159 5.61 3.37 1.60
C GLU A 159 6.00 3.29 0.11
N LEU A 160 5.31 2.43 -0.67
CA LEU A 160 5.49 2.43 -2.11
C LEU A 160 5.17 3.80 -2.72
N TRP A 161 3.98 4.35 -2.45
CA TRP A 161 3.58 5.61 -3.05
C TRP A 161 4.46 6.78 -2.60
N LEU A 162 4.97 6.74 -1.37
CA LEU A 162 5.98 7.67 -0.87
C LEU A 162 7.25 7.58 -1.72
N ALA A 163 7.77 6.38 -1.96
CA ALA A 163 8.98 6.14 -2.76
C ALA A 163 8.76 6.44 -4.25
N PHE A 164 7.59 6.06 -4.79
CA PHE A 164 7.26 6.25 -6.22
C PHE A 164 7.11 7.73 -6.58
N THR A 165 6.58 8.56 -5.69
CA THR A 165 6.36 10.00 -5.90
C THR A 165 7.48 10.87 -5.35
N ALA A 166 8.53 10.29 -4.73
CA ALA A 166 9.64 11.06 -4.18
C ALA A 166 10.37 11.82 -5.29
N GLU A 167 10.62 13.10 -5.08
CA GLU A 167 11.55 13.85 -5.90
C GLU A 167 12.98 13.38 -5.60
N ALA A 168 13.82 13.29 -6.65
CA ALA A 168 15.23 13.00 -6.44
C ALA A 168 15.91 14.26 -5.91
N PRO A 169 16.44 14.25 -4.67
CA PRO A 169 17.21 15.38 -4.18
C PRO A 169 18.43 15.62 -5.09
N GLU A 170 18.82 16.88 -5.29
CA GLU A 170 20.07 17.21 -5.96
C GLU A 170 21.22 16.46 -5.26
N ASN A 171 22.04 15.77 -6.03
CA ASN A 171 23.15 14.93 -5.55
C ASN A 171 22.79 13.62 -4.83
N SER A 172 21.54 13.16 -4.87
CA SER A 172 21.17 11.82 -4.42
C SER A 172 20.99 10.87 -5.61
N PRO A 173 21.31 9.57 -5.44
CA PRO A 173 21.03 8.59 -6.48
C PRO A 173 19.52 8.58 -6.78
N PRO A 174 19.13 8.54 -8.05
CA PRO A 174 17.72 8.48 -8.41
C PRO A 174 17.07 7.20 -7.90
N MET A 175 15.77 7.25 -7.62
CA MET A 175 14.96 6.06 -7.35
C MET A 175 14.79 5.27 -8.66
N ALA A 176 15.04 3.97 -8.62
CA ALA A 176 14.61 3.08 -9.69
C ALA A 176 13.10 2.88 -9.59
N ARG A 177 12.38 3.11 -10.69
CA ARG A 177 10.95 2.92 -10.80
C ARG A 177 10.64 2.10 -12.03
N TRP A 178 9.77 1.11 -11.87
CA TRP A 178 9.37 0.24 -12.98
C TRP A 178 8.00 -0.38 -12.75
N LEU A 179 7.38 -0.81 -13.84
CA LEU A 179 6.16 -1.59 -13.84
C LEU A 179 6.50 -3.03 -14.23
N THR A 180 5.86 -4.00 -13.61
CA THR A 180 5.97 -5.42 -13.95
C THR A 180 4.59 -5.94 -14.28
N LEU A 181 4.47 -6.67 -15.40
CA LEU A 181 3.26 -7.39 -15.72
C LEU A 181 3.21 -8.65 -14.84
N ALA A 182 2.18 -8.76 -14.01
CA ALA A 182 1.99 -9.89 -13.12
C ALA A 182 0.77 -10.71 -13.56
N GLU A 183 0.90 -12.02 -13.60
CA GLU A 183 -0.25 -12.90 -13.82
C GLU A 183 -1.07 -13.02 -12.54
N SER A 184 -2.38 -12.93 -12.66
CA SER A 184 -3.34 -13.12 -11.58
C SER A 184 -4.50 -14.00 -12.07
N GLY A 185 -4.30 -15.30 -12.05
CA GLY A 185 -5.25 -16.27 -12.61
C GLY A 185 -5.44 -16.09 -14.13
N ALA A 186 -6.68 -15.86 -14.56
CA ALA A 186 -7.01 -15.60 -15.97
C ALA A 186 -6.81 -14.13 -16.41
N LEU A 187 -6.49 -13.24 -15.48
CA LEU A 187 -6.30 -11.81 -15.71
C LEU A 187 -4.84 -11.43 -15.44
N PHE A 188 -4.41 -10.34 -16.02
CA PHE A 188 -3.13 -9.75 -15.65
C PHE A 188 -3.34 -8.61 -14.65
N ASP A 189 -2.30 -8.35 -13.85
CA ASP A 189 -2.18 -7.21 -12.95
C ASP A 189 -0.92 -6.42 -13.27
N ILE A 190 -0.87 -5.17 -12.90
CA ILE A 190 0.33 -4.35 -12.99
C ILE A 190 0.88 -4.17 -11.60
N GLU A 191 2.12 -4.59 -11.41
CA GLU A 191 2.88 -4.37 -10.20
C GLU A 191 3.72 -3.12 -10.36
N VAL A 192 3.45 -2.10 -9.54
CA VAL A 192 4.24 -0.87 -9.47
C VAL A 192 5.36 -1.08 -8.47
N ASN A 193 6.56 -0.68 -8.84
CA ASN A 193 7.76 -0.89 -8.04
C ASN A 193 8.57 0.40 -7.90
N ALA A 194 9.16 0.60 -6.73
CA ALA A 194 10.13 1.66 -6.46
C ALA A 194 11.23 1.15 -5.53
N SER A 195 12.49 1.45 -5.84
CA SER A 195 13.64 1.04 -5.02
C SER A 195 14.77 2.06 -5.12
N PRO A 196 15.49 2.33 -4.03
CA PRO A 196 16.73 3.11 -4.11
C PRO A 196 17.78 2.35 -4.94
N ILE A 197 18.45 3.04 -5.86
CA ILE A 197 19.47 2.44 -6.73
C ILE A 197 20.71 2.02 -5.93
N LEU A 198 21.05 2.73 -4.85
CA LEU A 198 22.17 2.40 -3.97
C LEU A 198 21.67 1.81 -2.63
N ALA A 199 21.44 0.50 -2.62
CA ALA A 199 21.15 -0.22 -1.37
C ALA A 199 22.26 -0.03 -0.32
N ALA A 200 23.52 0.14 -0.72
CA ALA A 200 24.64 0.40 0.15
C ALA A 200 24.51 1.69 0.98
N GLU A 201 23.92 2.74 0.44
CA GLU A 201 23.71 4.02 1.13
C GLU A 201 22.54 3.92 2.13
N THR A 202 21.50 3.20 1.78
CA THR A 202 20.38 2.88 2.68
C THR A 202 20.84 2.02 3.85
N LEU A 203 21.69 1.01 3.60
CA LEU A 203 22.31 0.20 4.65
C LEU A 203 23.20 1.05 5.56
N ARG A 204 23.98 1.98 5.00
CA ARG A 204 24.86 2.86 5.77
C ARG A 204 24.09 3.81 6.68
N ARG A 205 22.92 4.34 6.26
CA ARG A 205 22.07 5.22 7.08
C ARG A 205 21.34 4.49 8.20
N ASN A 206 21.04 3.20 8.03
CA ASN A 206 20.25 2.44 9.00
C ASN A 206 21.10 1.52 9.92
N LEU A 207 22.39 1.36 9.65
CA LEU A 207 23.29 0.50 10.44
C LEU A 207 24.34 1.30 11.25
N TRP A 208 24.45 2.60 11.05
CA TRP A 208 25.37 3.51 11.74
C TRP A 208 24.68 4.79 12.19
#